data_894e70caa4893217dc92562c15fc31a8
#
_entry.id   894e70caa4893217dc92562c15fc31a8
#
_cell.length_a   1.000
_cell.length_b   1.000
_cell.length_c   1.000
_cell.angle_alpha   90.00
_cell.angle_beta   90.00
_cell.angle_gamma   90.00
#
_symmetry.space_group_name_H-M   'P 1'
#
loop_
_entity.id
_entity.type
_entity.pdbx_description
1 polymer ?
#
loop_
_entity_poly.entity_id
_entity_poly.type
_entity_poly.pdbx_seq_one_letter_code
_entity_poly.pdbx_strand_id
1 'polypeptide(L)'
;MNLRGERVVLRPVTTEDVPELRRILHTPEVYARWGDEDADENWPFDNPEEHRLVVEIDRATVGLIQYGEETDPMYRHASIDIFLDPAVHGRGVGKDAVGTLVRYLTVDLGHHRLVIDPAADNALAIACYSAVGFEPVGIMRKYEKGPTGWHDSLLMDLIVE
;
A
#
# COMPACT_ATOMS: atom_id res chain seq x y z
N MET A 1 -11.56 4.45 13.32
CA MET A 1 -12.12 3.77 12.15
C MET A 1 -11.37 2.47 11.93
N ASN A 2 -12.08 1.36 11.89
CA ASN A 2 -11.48 0.06 11.59
C ASN A 2 -12.18 -0.54 10.38
N LEU A 3 -11.40 -0.95 9.40
CA LEU A 3 -11.91 -1.64 8.22
C LEU A 3 -11.60 -3.13 8.36
N ARG A 4 -12.58 -3.97 8.06
CA ARG A 4 -12.43 -5.42 8.25
C ARG A 4 -12.51 -6.16 6.94
N GLY A 5 -11.46 -6.97 6.66
CA GLY A 5 -11.46 -7.94 5.58
C GLY A 5 -11.87 -9.32 6.10
N GLU A 6 -11.50 -10.36 5.37
CA GLU A 6 -11.75 -11.74 5.81
C GLU A 6 -10.89 -12.11 7.02
N ARG A 7 -9.63 -11.68 7.01
CA ARG A 7 -8.66 -11.96 8.07
C ARG A 7 -8.03 -10.70 8.64
N VAL A 8 -7.90 -9.64 7.82
CA VAL A 8 -7.21 -8.42 8.22
C VAL A 8 -8.15 -7.45 8.90
N VAL A 9 -7.58 -6.64 9.79
CA VAL A 9 -8.17 -5.38 10.25
C VAL A 9 -7.23 -4.27 9.85
N LEU A 10 -7.76 -3.24 9.21
CA LEU A 10 -7.02 -2.03 8.88
C LEU A 10 -7.45 -0.96 9.89
N ARG A 11 -6.51 -0.46 10.65
CA ARG A 11 -6.78 0.53 11.70
C ARG A 11 -5.74 1.65 11.67
N PRO A 12 -6.07 2.82 12.21
CA PRO A 12 -5.10 3.91 12.28
C PRO A 12 -3.84 3.51 13.04
N VAL A 13 -2.69 4.01 12.59
CA VAL A 13 -1.40 3.77 13.23
C VAL A 13 -1.38 4.51 14.58
N THR A 14 -0.81 3.87 15.59
CA THR A 14 -0.52 4.48 16.88
C THR A 14 0.99 4.50 17.13
N THR A 15 1.44 5.29 18.10
CA THR A 15 2.86 5.35 18.44
C THR A 15 3.41 3.99 18.87
N GLU A 16 2.57 3.13 19.44
CA GLU A 16 2.97 1.79 19.88
C GLU A 16 3.29 0.85 18.71
N ASP A 17 2.78 1.13 17.52
CA ASP A 17 3.02 0.32 16.33
C ASP A 17 4.37 0.61 15.68
N VAL A 18 4.96 1.75 15.96
CA VAL A 18 6.14 2.24 15.23
C VAL A 18 7.34 1.29 15.27
N PRO A 19 7.74 0.73 16.44
CA PRO A 19 8.86 -0.20 16.46
C PRO A 19 8.68 -1.41 15.54
N GLU A 20 7.50 -2.01 15.53
CA GLU A 20 7.21 -3.17 14.68
C GLU A 20 7.15 -2.79 13.20
N LEU A 21 6.56 -1.67 12.88
CA LEU A 21 6.51 -1.18 11.49
C LEU A 21 7.93 -0.89 10.96
N ARG A 22 8.81 -0.30 11.79
CA ARG A 22 10.20 -0.08 11.40
C ARG A 22 10.95 -1.39 11.21
N ARG A 23 10.72 -2.37 12.09
CA ARG A 23 11.32 -3.69 11.93
C ARG A 23 10.93 -4.32 10.59
N ILE A 24 9.63 -4.29 10.25
CA ILE A 24 9.14 -4.86 8.99
C ILE A 24 9.74 -4.12 7.79
N LEU A 25 9.74 -2.79 7.83
CA LEU A 25 10.29 -1.96 6.76
C LEU A 25 11.76 -2.30 6.48
N HIS A 26 12.52 -2.63 7.50
CA HIS A 26 13.95 -2.94 7.39
C HIS A 26 14.25 -4.44 7.16
N THR A 27 13.23 -5.29 6.97
CA THR A 27 13.48 -6.63 6.45
C THR A 27 14.04 -6.50 5.03
N PRO A 28 14.96 -7.41 4.59
CA PRO A 28 15.61 -7.27 3.28
C PRO A 28 14.63 -7.14 2.11
N GLU A 29 13.56 -7.92 2.12
CA GLU A 29 12.58 -7.94 1.03
C GLU A 29 11.79 -6.63 0.94
N VAL A 30 11.37 -6.08 2.07
CA VAL A 30 10.62 -4.82 2.10
C VAL A 30 11.55 -3.64 1.83
N TYR A 31 12.71 -3.61 2.48
CA TYR A 31 13.69 -2.54 2.31
C TYR A 31 14.15 -2.40 0.85
N ALA A 32 14.31 -3.53 0.15
CA ALA A 32 14.70 -3.52 -1.26
C ALA A 32 13.71 -2.75 -2.14
N ARG A 33 12.44 -2.68 -1.75
CA ARG A 33 11.39 -1.98 -2.49
C ARG A 33 11.12 -0.57 -1.96
N TRP A 34 11.14 -0.40 -0.65
CA TRP A 34 10.74 0.84 0.02
C TRP A 34 11.89 1.76 0.40
N GLY A 35 13.09 1.20 0.62
CA GLY A 35 14.25 1.98 1.02
C GLY A 35 14.06 2.65 2.38
N ASP A 36 14.64 3.83 2.53
CA ASP A 36 14.62 4.61 3.78
C ASP A 36 13.35 5.44 3.93
N GLU A 37 12.20 4.83 3.76
CA GLU A 37 10.89 5.49 3.89
C GLU A 37 10.72 6.13 5.28
N ASP A 38 11.34 5.56 6.30
CA ASP A 38 11.30 6.04 7.68
C ASP A 38 12.49 6.94 8.06
N ALA A 39 13.11 7.61 7.07
CA ALA A 39 14.23 8.51 7.34
C ALA A 39 13.82 9.71 8.22
N ASP A 40 12.58 10.18 8.09
CA ASP A 40 12.03 11.18 9.01
C ASP A 40 11.73 10.52 10.35
N GLU A 41 12.22 11.13 11.43
CA GLU A 41 12.01 10.59 12.79
C GLU A 41 10.53 10.54 13.20
N ASN A 42 9.69 11.36 12.57
CA ASN A 42 8.25 11.39 12.83
C ASN A 42 7.46 10.36 12.03
N TRP A 43 8.13 9.63 11.12
CA TRP A 43 7.45 8.57 10.36
C TRP A 43 6.81 7.56 11.31
N PRO A 44 5.60 7.11 11.08
CA PRO A 44 4.73 7.34 9.92
C PRO A 44 3.74 8.51 10.09
N PHE A 45 4.06 9.51 10.89
CA PHE A 45 3.22 10.69 11.14
C PHE A 45 3.76 11.95 10.47
N ASP A 46 4.71 11.79 9.56
CA ASP A 46 5.48 12.88 8.92
C ASP A 46 4.74 13.55 7.76
N ASN A 47 3.71 12.91 7.22
CA ASN A 47 2.98 13.43 6.06
C ASN A 47 1.47 13.33 6.28
N PRO A 48 0.79 14.45 6.57
CA PRO A 48 -0.65 14.43 6.83
C PRO A 48 -1.50 14.14 5.59
N GLU A 49 -0.94 14.20 4.39
CA GLU A 49 -1.65 13.87 3.15
C GLU A 49 -1.72 12.36 2.90
N GLU A 50 -0.87 11.60 3.57
CA GLU A 50 -0.90 10.14 3.50
C GLU A 50 -1.72 9.57 4.65
N HIS A 51 -2.76 8.83 4.31
CA HIS A 51 -3.60 8.16 5.28
C HIS A 51 -3.05 6.76 5.52
N ARG A 52 -2.40 6.57 6.66
CA ARG A 52 -1.67 5.34 6.98
C ARG A 52 -2.44 4.49 7.98
N LEU A 53 -2.61 3.22 7.62
CA LEU A 53 -3.31 2.23 8.44
C LEU A 53 -2.40 1.04 8.70
N VAL A 54 -2.48 0.49 9.90
CA VAL A 54 -1.82 -0.78 10.22
C VAL A 54 -2.63 -1.90 9.59
N VAL A 55 -1.93 -2.86 9.00
CA VAL A 55 -2.50 -4.16 8.65
C VAL A 55 -2.31 -5.09 9.83
N GLU A 56 -3.40 -5.57 10.40
CA GLU A 56 -3.41 -6.38 11.62
C GLU A 56 -4.05 -7.72 11.35
N ILE A 57 -3.45 -8.79 11.85
CA ILE A 57 -4.02 -10.15 11.86
C ILE A 57 -3.89 -10.68 13.27
N ASP A 58 -5.00 -11.14 13.85
CA ASP A 58 -5.04 -11.72 15.20
C ASP A 58 -4.34 -10.83 16.23
N ARG A 59 -4.58 -9.51 16.13
CA ARG A 59 -4.00 -8.47 16.98
C ARG A 59 -2.49 -8.24 16.79
N ALA A 60 -1.89 -8.87 15.79
CA ALA A 60 -0.49 -8.63 15.45
C ALA A 60 -0.36 -7.68 14.29
N THR A 61 0.52 -6.70 14.42
CA THR A 61 0.87 -5.78 13.33
C THR A 61 1.72 -6.54 12.31
N VAL A 62 1.23 -6.66 11.08
CA VAL A 62 1.93 -7.38 10.02
C VAL A 62 2.30 -6.51 8.82
N GLY A 63 1.94 -5.23 8.83
CA GLY A 63 2.30 -4.32 7.76
C GLY A 63 1.62 -2.98 7.86
N LEU A 64 1.83 -2.19 6.81
CA LEU A 64 1.26 -0.85 6.66
C LEU A 64 0.62 -0.77 5.29
N ILE A 65 -0.57 -0.20 5.24
CA ILE A 65 -1.23 0.18 3.99
C ILE A 65 -1.56 1.67 4.07
N GLN A 66 -1.36 2.38 2.97
CA GLN A 66 -1.62 3.81 2.95
C GLN A 66 -2.31 4.21 1.66
N TYR A 67 -3.04 5.31 1.71
CA TYR A 67 -3.60 5.91 0.52
C TYR A 67 -3.48 7.43 0.57
N GLY A 68 -3.33 8.01 -0.62
CA GLY A 68 -3.41 9.45 -0.83
C GLY A 68 -4.56 9.75 -1.78
N GLU A 69 -5.09 10.96 -1.71
CA GLU A 69 -6.20 11.37 -2.58
C GLU A 69 -5.80 12.58 -3.41
N GLU A 70 -6.07 12.50 -4.72
CA GLU A 70 -6.07 13.67 -5.57
C GLU A 70 -7.46 14.31 -5.47
N THR A 71 -7.52 15.53 -4.95
CA THR A 71 -8.76 16.21 -4.62
C THR A 71 -9.25 17.15 -5.71
N ASP A 72 -8.43 17.42 -6.74
CA ASP A 72 -8.87 18.21 -7.89
C ASP A 72 -10.04 17.48 -8.56
N PRO A 73 -11.22 18.09 -8.67
CA PRO A 73 -12.39 17.42 -9.26
C PRO A 73 -12.18 16.92 -10.69
N MET A 74 -11.24 17.52 -11.43
CA MET A 74 -10.94 17.12 -12.81
C MET A 74 -10.11 15.84 -12.88
N TYR A 75 -9.41 15.49 -11.81
CA TYR A 75 -8.46 14.38 -11.79
C TYR A 75 -8.64 13.48 -10.58
N ARG A 76 -9.77 13.57 -9.91
CA ARG A 76 -10.03 12.88 -8.64
C ARG A 76 -9.77 11.39 -8.72
N HIS A 77 -8.90 10.89 -7.84
CA HIS A 77 -8.58 9.47 -7.68
C HIS A 77 -7.89 9.26 -6.34
N ALA A 78 -7.68 7.99 -5.97
CA ALA A 78 -6.85 7.65 -4.83
C ALA A 78 -5.73 6.72 -5.26
N SER A 79 -4.59 6.82 -4.58
CA SER A 79 -3.43 5.95 -4.79
C SER A 79 -3.18 5.11 -3.53
N ILE A 80 -2.74 3.88 -3.71
CA ILE A 80 -2.53 2.90 -2.64
C ILE A 80 -1.08 2.42 -2.66
N ASP A 81 -0.48 2.30 -1.48
CA ASP A 81 0.79 1.62 -1.27
C ASP A 81 0.68 0.70 -0.06
N ILE A 82 1.38 -0.44 -0.09
CA ILE A 82 1.35 -1.42 0.98
C ILE A 82 2.70 -2.10 1.13
N PHE A 83 3.11 -2.36 2.38
CA PHE A 83 4.13 -3.36 2.65
C PHE A 83 3.67 -4.31 3.75
N LEU A 84 4.12 -5.54 3.67
CA LEU A 84 3.80 -6.60 4.62
C LEU A 84 5.06 -7.29 5.11
N ASP A 85 5.01 -7.77 6.35
CA ASP A 85 6.05 -8.65 6.88
C ASP A 85 6.24 -9.85 5.93
N PRO A 86 7.47 -10.14 5.49
CA PRO A 86 7.71 -11.33 4.66
C PRO A 86 7.17 -12.63 5.24
N ALA A 87 7.04 -12.72 6.56
CA ALA A 87 6.47 -13.89 7.24
C ALA A 87 5.02 -14.19 6.81
N VAL A 88 4.28 -13.19 6.32
CA VAL A 88 2.89 -13.38 5.88
C VAL A 88 2.75 -13.34 4.35
N HIS A 89 3.84 -13.22 3.61
CA HIS A 89 3.81 -13.26 2.14
C HIS A 89 3.27 -14.60 1.64
N GLY A 90 2.54 -14.58 0.54
CA GLY A 90 2.00 -15.79 -0.10
C GLY A 90 0.79 -16.41 0.60
N ARG A 91 0.20 -15.71 1.56
CA ARG A 91 -0.96 -16.20 2.34
C ARG A 91 -2.27 -15.48 2.04
N GLY A 92 -2.30 -14.67 0.98
CA GLY A 92 -3.48 -13.90 0.62
C GLY A 92 -3.74 -12.67 1.46
N VAL A 93 -2.82 -12.29 2.33
CA VAL A 93 -2.97 -11.12 3.22
C VAL A 93 -2.98 -9.82 2.43
N GLY A 94 -2.10 -9.70 1.44
CA GLY A 94 -2.05 -8.51 0.57
C GLY A 94 -3.34 -8.32 -0.20
N LYS A 95 -3.87 -9.39 -0.79
CA LYS A 95 -5.15 -9.35 -1.50
C LYS A 95 -6.29 -8.94 -0.58
N ASP A 96 -6.35 -9.49 0.63
CA ASP A 96 -7.38 -9.15 1.60
C ASP A 96 -7.26 -7.69 2.05
N ALA A 97 -6.06 -7.21 2.36
CA ALA A 97 -5.83 -5.84 2.80
C ALA A 97 -6.15 -4.83 1.69
N VAL A 98 -5.62 -5.02 0.50
CA VAL A 98 -5.86 -4.12 -0.63
C VAL A 98 -7.34 -4.14 -1.02
N GLY A 99 -7.97 -5.32 -1.10
CA GLY A 99 -9.38 -5.44 -1.40
C GLY A 99 -10.28 -4.72 -0.38
N THR A 100 -9.92 -4.80 0.90
CA THR A 100 -10.63 -4.10 1.98
C THR A 100 -10.54 -2.59 1.80
N LEU A 101 -9.34 -2.07 1.52
CA LEU A 101 -9.15 -0.64 1.29
C LEU A 101 -9.85 -0.17 0.00
N VAL A 102 -9.78 -0.95 -1.07
CA VAL A 102 -10.49 -0.65 -2.32
C VAL A 102 -11.98 -0.47 -2.07
N ARG A 103 -12.59 -1.36 -1.31
CA ARG A 103 -14.02 -1.26 -0.99
C ARG A 103 -14.35 0.02 -0.23
N TYR A 104 -13.54 0.38 0.75
CA TYR A 104 -13.70 1.63 1.49
C TYR A 104 -13.57 2.86 0.58
N LEU A 105 -12.53 2.90 -0.25
CA LEU A 105 -12.26 4.04 -1.12
C LEU A 105 -13.34 4.23 -2.19
N THR A 106 -13.90 3.14 -2.70
CA THR A 106 -14.92 3.21 -3.76
C THR A 106 -16.32 3.37 -3.21
N VAL A 107 -16.69 2.60 -2.19
CA VAL A 107 -18.07 2.60 -1.66
C VAL A 107 -18.29 3.77 -0.68
N ASP A 108 -17.39 3.92 0.30
CA ASP A 108 -17.59 4.93 1.34
C ASP A 108 -17.12 6.32 0.90
N LEU A 109 -15.96 6.42 0.25
CA LEU A 109 -15.42 7.70 -0.20
C LEU A 109 -15.81 8.06 -1.64
N GLY A 110 -16.36 7.11 -2.40
CA GLY A 110 -16.93 7.38 -3.72
C GLY A 110 -15.91 7.61 -4.84
N HIS A 111 -14.68 7.15 -4.68
CA HIS A 111 -13.71 7.23 -5.77
C HIS A 111 -14.11 6.32 -6.92
N HIS A 112 -14.05 6.87 -8.15
CA HIS A 112 -14.28 6.09 -9.37
C HIS A 112 -13.00 5.48 -9.93
N ARG A 113 -11.84 5.94 -9.49
CA ARG A 113 -10.54 5.50 -10.01
C ARG A 113 -9.54 5.36 -8.87
N LEU A 114 -8.90 4.19 -8.80
CA LEU A 114 -7.81 3.91 -7.87
C LEU A 114 -6.58 3.54 -8.67
N VAL A 115 -5.39 3.91 -8.19
CA VAL A 115 -4.12 3.57 -8.81
C VAL A 115 -3.19 2.90 -7.81
N ILE A 116 -2.34 2.02 -8.32
CA ILE A 116 -1.27 1.38 -7.57
C ILE A 116 -0.10 1.17 -8.55
N ASP A 117 1.13 1.27 -8.07
CA ASP A 117 2.29 1.26 -8.96
C ASP A 117 3.42 0.37 -8.42
N PRO A 118 3.24 -0.95 -8.46
CA PRO A 118 4.30 -1.86 -8.03
C PRO A 118 5.53 -1.73 -8.92
N ALA A 119 6.71 -2.06 -8.37
CA ALA A 119 7.90 -2.16 -9.19
C ALA A 119 7.65 -3.15 -10.34
N ALA A 120 8.13 -2.80 -11.53
CA ALA A 120 7.81 -3.57 -12.74
C ALA A 120 8.29 -5.03 -12.68
N ASP A 121 9.31 -5.33 -11.87
CA ASP A 121 9.84 -6.68 -11.67
C ASP A 121 9.23 -7.41 -10.46
N ASN A 122 8.28 -6.79 -9.76
CA ASN A 122 7.64 -7.39 -8.59
C ASN A 122 6.42 -8.23 -9.03
N ALA A 123 6.69 -9.42 -9.54
CA ALA A 123 5.64 -10.31 -10.08
C ALA A 123 4.58 -10.68 -9.03
N LEU A 124 5.00 -10.89 -7.78
CA LEU A 124 4.06 -11.25 -6.69
C LEU A 124 3.06 -10.12 -6.41
N ALA A 125 3.55 -8.88 -6.33
CA ALA A 125 2.68 -7.72 -6.10
C ALA A 125 1.72 -7.51 -7.28
N ILE A 126 2.23 -7.59 -8.51
CA ILE A 126 1.41 -7.44 -9.72
C ILE A 126 0.30 -8.49 -9.76
N ALA A 127 0.61 -9.75 -9.47
CA ALA A 127 -0.39 -10.82 -9.41
C ALA A 127 -1.43 -10.57 -8.31
N CYS A 128 -0.99 -10.08 -7.14
CA CYS A 128 -1.86 -9.75 -6.03
C CYS A 128 -2.87 -8.66 -6.44
N TYR A 129 -2.38 -7.57 -7.02
CA TYR A 129 -3.24 -6.44 -7.40
C TYR A 129 -4.16 -6.79 -8.57
N SER A 130 -3.67 -7.59 -9.53
CA SER A 130 -4.52 -8.13 -10.60
C SER A 130 -5.67 -8.96 -10.04
N ALA A 131 -5.42 -9.75 -9.02
CA ALA A 131 -6.46 -10.56 -8.37
C ALA A 131 -7.51 -9.71 -7.65
N VAL A 132 -7.15 -8.51 -7.19
CA VAL A 132 -8.11 -7.55 -6.60
C VAL A 132 -8.97 -6.89 -7.68
N GLY A 133 -8.46 -6.73 -8.88
CA GLY A 133 -9.18 -6.11 -9.99
C GLY A 133 -8.45 -4.98 -10.70
N PHE A 134 -7.21 -4.70 -10.30
CA PHE A 134 -6.39 -3.71 -11.00
C PHE A 134 -5.93 -4.23 -12.35
N GLU A 135 -5.88 -3.36 -13.33
CA GLU A 135 -5.42 -3.66 -14.69
C GLU A 135 -4.17 -2.84 -15.02
N PRO A 136 -3.22 -3.39 -15.80
CA PRO A 136 -2.04 -2.63 -16.19
C PRO A 136 -2.41 -1.48 -17.13
N VAL A 137 -1.82 -0.31 -16.87
CA VAL A 137 -1.92 0.86 -17.74
C VAL A 137 -0.66 0.99 -18.59
N GLY A 138 0.52 0.88 -17.97
CA GLY A 138 1.78 1.00 -18.68
C GLY A 138 2.97 1.11 -17.74
N ILE A 139 4.16 1.01 -18.31
CA ILE A 139 5.42 1.11 -17.59
C ILE A 139 5.82 2.57 -17.44
N MET A 140 6.12 2.97 -16.21
CA MET A 140 6.72 4.25 -15.88
C MET A 140 8.23 4.01 -15.71
N ARG A 141 9.00 4.46 -16.67
CA ARG A 141 10.44 4.19 -16.71
C ARG A 141 11.17 5.11 -15.73
N LYS A 142 12.11 4.54 -14.94
CA LYS A 142 12.94 5.30 -14.00
C LYS A 142 12.07 6.18 -13.08
N TYR A 143 11.00 5.62 -12.60
CA TYR A 143 9.97 6.36 -11.88
C TYR A 143 10.31 6.55 -10.40
N GLU A 144 10.75 5.48 -9.74
CA GLU A 144 10.94 5.47 -8.29
C GLU A 144 12.40 5.20 -7.94
N LYS A 145 12.93 6.00 -7.03
CA LYS A 145 14.28 5.82 -6.52
C LYS A 145 14.25 4.86 -5.33
N GLY A 146 14.93 3.72 -5.50
CA GLY A 146 15.14 2.76 -4.43
C GLY A 146 16.58 2.74 -3.95
N PRO A 147 16.95 1.80 -3.06
CA PRO A 147 18.32 1.71 -2.52
C PRO A 147 19.40 1.49 -3.57
N THR A 148 19.05 0.85 -4.69
CA THR A 148 20.00 0.50 -5.75
C THR A 148 19.91 1.40 -6.97
N GLY A 149 19.10 2.46 -6.92
CA GLY A 149 18.94 3.41 -8.02
C GLY A 149 17.48 3.58 -8.44
N TRP A 150 17.29 4.11 -9.65
CA TRP A 150 15.95 4.35 -10.20
C TRP A 150 15.37 3.08 -10.80
N HIS A 151 14.11 2.80 -10.52
CA HIS A 151 13.41 1.60 -10.95
C HIS A 151 12.20 1.94 -11.81
N ASP A 152 11.89 1.05 -12.75
CA ASP A 152 10.65 1.10 -13.50
C ASP A 152 9.50 0.60 -12.62
N SER A 153 8.34 1.23 -12.75
CA SER A 153 7.12 0.81 -12.07
C SER A 153 6.03 0.52 -13.08
N LEU A 154 5.16 -0.43 -12.77
CA LEU A 154 3.97 -0.70 -13.57
C LEU A 154 2.81 0.08 -12.96
N LEU A 155 2.31 1.07 -13.69
CA LEU A 155 1.07 1.74 -13.28
C LEU A 155 -0.10 0.81 -13.55
N MET A 156 -0.90 0.58 -12.52
CA MET A 156 -2.13 -0.20 -12.60
C MET A 156 -3.28 0.65 -12.09
N ASP A 157 -4.48 0.47 -12.64
CA ASP A 157 -5.65 1.17 -12.14
C ASP A 157 -6.86 0.23 -12.01
N LEU A 158 -7.82 0.69 -11.23
CA LEU A 158 -9.11 0.04 -11.03
C LEU A 158 -10.18 1.10 -11.20
N ILE A 159 -11.11 0.87 -12.12
CA ILE A 159 -12.16 1.81 -12.47
C ILE A 159 -13.51 1.26 -12.00
N VAL A 160 -14.26 2.10 -11.31
CA VAL A 160 -15.64 1.82 -10.88
C VAL A 160 -16.58 2.71 -11.68
N GLU A 161 -17.50 2.09 -12.38
CA GLU A 161 -18.48 2.81 -13.19
C GLU A 161 -19.82 3.02 -12.48
#